data_ba34f5126a3194e5d05b6ca7af158c5f
#
_entry.id   ba34f5126a3194e5d05b6ca7af158c5f
#
_cell.length_a   1.000
_cell.length_b   1.000
_cell.length_c   1.000
_cell.angle_alpha   90.00
_cell.angle_beta   90.00
_cell.angle_gamma   90.00
#
_symmetry.space_group_name_H-M   'P 1'
#
loop_
_entity.id
_entity.type
_entity.pdbx_description
1 polymer ?
#
loop_
_entity_poly.entity_id
_entity_poly.type
_entity_poly.pdbx_seq_one_letter_code
_entity_poly.pdbx_strand_id
1 'polypeptide(L)'
;MIKIMFVCHGNICRSPMAEFVMKKIVADNKLTDKFLINSSATSTEEIGNGIHRGTKAKLTEMNIPFTSHHAVQITKDDYKNYDYIIAMDSMNLRNLQRIVGFDNEKKIHRLLEFTNYSRDVADPWYTGNFDVTYTDIDTVSYTHLRAHET
;
A
#
# COMPACT_ATOMS: atom_id res chain seq x y z
N MET A 1 -5.85 17.36 4.44
CA MET A 1 -4.97 16.19 4.55
C MET A 1 -5.46 15.09 3.61
N ILE A 2 -4.57 14.54 2.85
CA ILE A 2 -4.88 13.43 1.92
C ILE A 2 -4.64 12.12 2.65
N LYS A 3 -5.64 11.26 2.68
CA LYS A 3 -5.59 9.99 3.43
C LYS A 3 -5.53 8.81 2.47
N ILE A 4 -4.45 8.03 2.57
CA ILE A 4 -4.17 6.91 1.67
C ILE A 4 -4.06 5.61 2.48
N MET A 5 -4.79 4.58 2.04
CA MET A 5 -4.71 3.23 2.60
C MET A 5 -4.20 2.28 1.53
N PHE A 6 -3.05 1.67 1.77
CA PHE A 6 -2.55 0.59 0.91
C PHE A 6 -3.08 -0.75 1.40
N VAL A 7 -3.48 -1.61 0.49
CA VAL A 7 -4.12 -2.89 0.83
C VAL A 7 -3.50 -4.02 0.03
N CYS A 8 -3.19 -5.12 0.72
CA CYS A 8 -2.83 -6.38 0.05
C CYS A 8 -3.52 -7.53 0.78
N HIS A 9 -3.19 -8.77 0.44
CA HIS A 9 -3.86 -9.93 1.03
C HIS A 9 -3.63 -10.03 2.55
N GLY A 10 -2.37 -10.02 2.99
CA GLY A 10 -2.01 -10.29 4.39
C GLY A 10 -1.55 -9.09 5.20
N ASN A 11 -1.25 -7.97 4.59
CA ASN A 11 -0.71 -6.78 5.26
C ASN A 11 0.63 -7.03 5.97
N ILE A 12 1.45 -7.89 5.41
CA ILE A 12 2.80 -8.17 5.95
C ILE A 12 3.92 -7.93 4.93
N CYS A 13 3.62 -7.89 3.63
CA CYS A 13 4.62 -7.71 2.57
C CYS A 13 4.39 -6.43 1.76
N ARG A 14 3.50 -6.49 0.76
CA ARG A 14 3.34 -5.40 -0.22
C ARG A 14 2.75 -4.13 0.36
N SER A 15 1.67 -4.21 1.11
CA SER A 15 1.03 -3.01 1.63
C SER A 15 1.88 -2.31 2.71
N PRO A 16 2.57 -3.01 3.63
CA PRO A 16 3.49 -2.32 4.53
C PRO A 16 4.67 -1.70 3.78
N MET A 17 5.20 -2.38 2.75
CA MET A 17 6.27 -1.81 1.94
C MET A 17 5.82 -0.50 1.31
N ALA A 18 4.63 -0.49 0.70
CA ALA A 18 4.06 0.72 0.09
C ALA A 18 3.87 1.83 1.12
N GLU A 19 3.37 1.49 2.30
CA GLU A 19 3.18 2.45 3.37
C GLU A 19 4.48 3.17 3.73
N PHE A 20 5.54 2.41 4.01
CA PHE A 20 6.80 3.00 4.46
C PHE A 20 7.57 3.68 3.34
N VAL A 21 7.51 3.16 2.12
CA VAL A 21 8.11 3.84 0.95
C VAL A 21 7.46 5.20 0.75
N MET A 22 6.13 5.26 0.75
CA MET A 22 5.41 6.52 0.55
C MET A 22 5.66 7.51 1.68
N LYS A 23 5.70 7.02 2.93
CA LYS A 23 6.01 7.87 4.09
C LYS A 23 7.38 8.51 3.96
N LYS A 24 8.38 7.76 3.49
CA LYS A 24 9.72 8.31 3.27
C LYS A 24 9.73 9.38 2.19
N ILE A 25 9.08 9.10 1.05
CA ILE A 25 9.00 10.06 -0.06
C ILE A 25 8.33 11.35 0.38
N VAL A 26 7.23 11.24 1.11
CA VAL A 26 6.49 12.38 1.63
C VAL A 26 7.36 13.19 2.61
N ALA A 27 8.09 12.51 3.49
CA ALA A 27 8.98 13.17 4.45
C ALA A 27 10.14 13.87 3.75
N ASP A 28 10.75 13.23 2.75
CA ASP A 28 11.87 13.82 1.99
C ASP A 28 11.44 15.08 1.23
N ASN A 29 10.16 15.18 0.89
CA ASN A 29 9.60 16.35 0.20
C ASN A 29 8.93 17.34 1.16
N LYS A 30 9.08 17.14 2.47
CA LYS A 30 8.56 18.02 3.53
C LYS A 30 7.03 18.15 3.48
N LEU A 31 6.34 17.06 3.16
CA LEU A 31 4.88 17.02 3.02
C LEU A 31 4.20 16.15 4.06
N THR A 32 4.90 15.77 5.13
CA THR A 32 4.37 14.89 6.18
C THR A 32 3.03 15.38 6.73
N ASP A 33 2.86 16.68 6.90
CA ASP A 33 1.63 17.26 7.44
C ASP A 33 0.44 17.19 6.48
N LYS A 34 0.68 16.86 5.21
CA LYS A 34 -0.36 16.85 4.18
C LYS A 34 -0.89 15.45 3.86
N PHE A 35 -0.26 14.41 4.40
CA PHE A 35 -0.63 13.02 4.10
C PHE A 35 -0.77 12.20 5.37
N LEU A 36 -1.83 11.38 5.40
CA LEU A 36 -1.96 10.28 6.36
C LEU A 36 -1.88 8.99 5.56
N ILE A 37 -0.92 8.14 5.85
CA ILE A 37 -0.62 6.93 5.09
C ILE A 37 -0.65 5.73 6.01
N ASN A 38 -1.49 4.75 5.70
CA ASN A 38 -1.61 3.51 6.45
C ASN A 38 -1.73 2.32 5.51
N SER A 39 -1.76 1.12 6.07
CA SER A 39 -1.95 -0.10 5.31
C SER A 39 -2.82 -1.10 6.06
N SER A 40 -3.45 -2.00 5.33
CA SER A 40 -4.31 -3.03 5.90
C SER A 40 -4.39 -4.24 4.98
N ALA A 41 -5.08 -5.30 5.42
CA ALA A 41 -5.25 -6.55 4.70
C ALA A 41 -6.70 -6.72 4.25
N THR A 42 -6.89 -7.51 3.18
CA THR A 42 -8.22 -8.00 2.84
C THR A 42 -8.56 -9.28 3.61
N SER A 43 -7.56 -10.05 4.05
CA SER A 43 -7.78 -11.30 4.78
C SER A 43 -7.51 -11.16 6.27
N THR A 44 -7.86 -12.21 7.01
CA THR A 44 -7.58 -12.29 8.45
C THR A 44 -6.41 -13.22 8.76
N GLU A 45 -5.76 -13.78 7.75
CA GLU A 45 -4.76 -14.83 7.91
C GLU A 45 -3.56 -14.39 8.75
N GLU A 46 -3.14 -13.13 8.64
CA GLU A 46 -1.93 -12.61 9.26
C GLU A 46 -2.20 -11.56 10.34
N ILE A 47 -3.45 -11.41 10.78
CA ILE A 47 -3.80 -10.39 11.77
C ILE A 47 -2.88 -10.49 12.99
N GLY A 48 -2.30 -9.35 13.38
CA GLY A 48 -1.39 -9.24 14.51
C GLY A 48 0.06 -9.51 14.19
N ASN A 49 0.35 -10.10 13.03
CA ASN A 49 1.73 -10.40 12.64
C ASN A 49 2.46 -9.15 12.15
N GLY A 50 3.78 -9.12 12.38
CA GLY A 50 4.62 -8.03 11.95
C GLY A 50 5.00 -8.10 10.47
N ILE A 51 5.81 -7.15 10.05
CA ILE A 51 6.30 -7.08 8.66
C ILE A 51 7.12 -8.33 8.33
N HIS A 52 6.86 -8.91 7.16
CA HIS A 52 7.62 -10.07 6.68
C HIS A 52 9.12 -9.72 6.59
N ARG A 53 9.97 -10.70 6.94
CA ARG A 53 11.43 -10.51 6.98
C ARG A 53 12.02 -9.99 5.66
N GLY A 54 11.50 -10.44 4.51
CA GLY A 54 11.97 -10.00 3.20
C GLY A 54 11.66 -8.55 2.94
N THR A 55 10.49 -8.08 3.37
CA THR A 55 10.13 -6.66 3.30
C THR A 55 11.00 -5.82 4.21
N LYS A 56 11.26 -6.28 5.44
CA LYS A 56 12.17 -5.58 6.35
C LYS A 56 13.57 -5.46 5.77
N ALA A 57 14.08 -6.54 5.19
CA ALA A 57 15.40 -6.56 4.58
C ALA A 57 15.48 -5.57 3.42
N LYS A 58 14.45 -5.52 2.58
CA LYS A 58 14.42 -4.60 1.45
C LYS A 58 14.34 -3.15 1.88
N LEU A 59 13.49 -2.84 2.83
CA LEU A 59 13.38 -1.47 3.37
C LEU A 59 14.71 -1.03 3.99
N THR A 60 15.37 -1.91 4.74
CA THR A 60 16.68 -1.63 5.33
C THR A 60 17.74 -1.39 4.26
N GLU A 61 17.78 -2.23 3.24
CA GLU A 61 18.70 -2.09 2.10
C GLU A 61 18.54 -0.73 1.42
N MET A 62 17.31 -0.27 1.28
CA MET A 62 17.01 0.99 0.61
C MET A 62 17.01 2.21 1.54
N ASN A 63 17.44 2.03 2.78
CA ASN A 63 17.49 3.08 3.80
C ASN A 63 16.14 3.73 4.08
N ILE A 64 15.08 2.91 4.05
CA ILE A 64 13.72 3.39 4.34
C ILE A 64 13.38 3.02 5.77
N PRO A 65 13.14 4.02 6.65
CA PRO A 65 12.77 3.74 8.03
C PRO A 65 11.39 3.10 8.12
N PHE A 66 11.23 2.20 9.07
CA PHE A 66 9.93 1.61 9.38
C PHE A 66 9.80 1.43 10.88
N THR A 67 8.56 1.46 11.33
CA THR A 67 8.24 1.31 12.75
C THR A 67 7.59 -0.05 12.99
N SER A 68 7.26 -0.33 14.26
CA SER A 68 6.48 -1.52 14.60
C SER A 68 5.16 -1.52 13.84
N HIS A 69 4.83 -2.65 13.24
CA HIS A 69 3.63 -2.81 12.43
C HIS A 69 2.97 -4.15 12.76
N HIS A 70 1.66 -4.12 12.90
CA HIS A 70 0.86 -5.33 13.10
C HIS A 70 -0.24 -5.36 12.05
N ALA A 71 -0.37 -6.48 11.34
CA ALA A 71 -1.36 -6.62 10.29
C ALA A 71 -2.78 -6.43 10.86
N VAL A 72 -3.58 -5.63 10.16
CA VAL A 72 -5.00 -5.40 10.48
C VAL A 72 -5.83 -5.58 9.22
N GLN A 73 -7.09 -5.97 9.38
CA GLN A 73 -8.00 -6.08 8.24
C GLN A 73 -8.69 -4.75 7.97
N ILE A 74 -8.85 -4.40 6.70
CA ILE A 74 -9.61 -3.21 6.30
C ILE A 74 -11.09 -3.37 6.69
N THR A 75 -11.75 -2.27 7.03
CA THR A 75 -13.16 -2.24 7.45
C THR A 75 -13.98 -1.33 6.53
N LYS A 76 -15.32 -1.43 6.66
CA LYS A 76 -16.22 -0.51 5.95
C LYS A 76 -16.02 0.94 6.35
N ASP A 77 -15.68 1.17 7.62
CA ASP A 77 -15.41 2.53 8.10
C ASP A 77 -14.16 3.12 7.46
N ASP A 78 -13.16 2.30 7.13
CA ASP A 78 -11.98 2.77 6.43
C ASP A 78 -12.33 3.37 5.07
N TYR A 79 -13.31 2.80 4.37
CA TYR A 79 -13.75 3.37 3.10
C TYR A 79 -14.25 4.81 3.25
N LYS A 80 -14.93 5.11 4.35
CA LYS A 80 -15.42 6.47 4.61
C LYS A 80 -14.31 7.43 4.99
N ASN A 81 -13.29 6.92 5.69
CA ASN A 81 -12.25 7.74 6.31
C ASN A 81 -11.05 8.03 5.42
N TYR A 82 -10.88 7.28 4.34
CA TYR A 82 -9.73 7.44 3.44
C TYR A 82 -10.16 7.99 2.10
N ASP A 83 -9.28 8.78 1.48
CA ASP A 83 -9.52 9.37 0.16
C ASP A 83 -9.14 8.40 -0.96
N TYR A 84 -8.09 7.60 -0.73
CA TYR A 84 -7.59 6.61 -1.67
C TYR A 84 -7.38 5.28 -0.98
N ILE A 85 -7.90 4.21 -1.59
CA ILE A 85 -7.65 2.84 -1.14
C ILE A 85 -6.97 2.14 -2.31
N ILE A 86 -5.69 1.81 -2.14
CA ILE A 86 -4.85 1.33 -3.24
C ILE A 86 -4.49 -0.12 -3.01
N ALA A 87 -5.02 -0.99 -3.88
CA ALA A 87 -4.77 -2.43 -3.86
C ALA A 87 -3.58 -2.80 -4.76
N MET A 88 -2.96 -3.92 -4.49
CA MET A 88 -1.78 -4.37 -5.22
C MET A 88 -2.12 -5.20 -6.46
N ASP A 89 -3.22 -5.94 -6.42
CA ASP A 89 -3.60 -6.84 -7.51
C ASP A 89 -5.12 -6.97 -7.66
N SER A 90 -5.52 -7.65 -8.72
CA SER A 90 -6.94 -7.83 -9.04
C SER A 90 -7.69 -8.67 -8.02
N MET A 91 -7.01 -9.62 -7.36
CA MET A 91 -7.61 -10.41 -6.28
C MET A 91 -7.93 -9.54 -5.08
N ASN A 92 -7.03 -8.61 -4.74
CA ASN A 92 -7.28 -7.64 -3.67
C ASN A 92 -8.51 -6.79 -3.98
N LEU A 93 -8.66 -6.34 -5.23
CA LEU A 93 -9.83 -5.56 -5.65
C LEU A 93 -11.13 -6.31 -5.42
N ARG A 94 -11.18 -7.59 -5.81
CA ARG A 94 -12.37 -8.41 -5.61
C ARG A 94 -12.69 -8.62 -4.14
N ASN A 95 -11.68 -8.87 -3.33
CA ASN A 95 -11.86 -9.08 -1.90
C ASN A 95 -12.24 -7.79 -1.17
N LEU A 96 -11.69 -6.66 -1.61
CA LEU A 96 -12.10 -5.34 -1.11
C LEU A 96 -13.60 -5.11 -1.31
N GLN A 97 -14.10 -5.40 -2.50
CA GLN A 97 -15.51 -5.21 -2.82
C GLN A 97 -16.42 -6.01 -1.89
N ARG A 98 -16.01 -7.21 -1.49
CA ARG A 98 -16.77 -8.02 -0.55
C ARG A 98 -16.83 -7.40 0.85
N ILE A 99 -15.79 -6.66 1.24
CA ILE A 99 -15.69 -6.08 2.58
C ILE A 99 -16.34 -4.70 2.63
N VAL A 100 -15.98 -3.81 1.71
CA VAL A 100 -16.41 -2.42 1.75
C VAL A 100 -17.65 -2.12 0.89
N GLY A 101 -18.02 -3.06 0.04
CA GLY A 101 -19.18 -2.91 -0.86
C GLY A 101 -18.80 -2.18 -2.15
N PHE A 102 -19.81 -1.60 -2.80
CA PHE A 102 -19.64 -0.92 -4.07
C PHE A 102 -18.86 0.39 -3.89
N ASP A 103 -17.93 0.65 -4.81
CA ASP A 103 -17.08 1.86 -4.78
C ASP A 103 -17.82 3.06 -5.37
N ASN A 104 -18.79 3.59 -4.62
CA ASN A 104 -19.63 4.71 -5.06
C ASN A 104 -18.83 5.99 -5.28
N GLU A 105 -17.75 6.20 -4.52
CA GLU A 105 -16.99 7.44 -4.55
C GLU A 105 -15.70 7.32 -5.35
N LYS A 106 -15.51 6.19 -6.03
CA LYS A 106 -14.33 5.92 -6.87
C LYS A 106 -13.01 6.12 -6.14
N LYS A 107 -12.93 5.58 -4.91
CA LYS A 107 -11.74 5.67 -4.06
C LYS A 107 -10.78 4.51 -4.25
N ILE A 108 -11.25 3.38 -4.80
CA ILE A 108 -10.47 2.16 -4.89
C ILE A 108 -9.71 2.10 -6.20
N HIS A 109 -8.41 1.90 -6.10
CA HIS A 109 -7.49 1.87 -7.23
C HIS A 109 -6.54 0.67 -7.10
N ARG A 110 -6.03 0.20 -8.24
CA ARG A 110 -4.92 -0.75 -8.25
C ARG A 110 -3.62 0.06 -8.41
N LEU A 111 -2.56 -0.33 -7.71
CA LEU A 111 -1.35 0.48 -7.62
C LEU A 111 -0.83 0.90 -9.00
N LEU A 112 -0.67 -0.06 -9.91
CA LEU A 112 -0.06 0.22 -11.22
C LEU A 112 -0.99 0.93 -12.21
N GLU A 113 -2.27 1.17 -11.87
CA GLU A 113 -3.13 1.98 -12.74
C GLU A 113 -2.68 3.44 -12.84
N PHE A 114 -1.87 3.89 -11.90
CA PHE A 114 -1.29 5.23 -11.92
C PHE A 114 -0.08 5.34 -12.87
N THR A 115 0.28 4.26 -13.55
CA THR A 115 1.37 4.19 -14.52
C THR A 115 0.81 3.73 -15.87
N ASN A 116 1.70 3.57 -16.85
CA ASN A 116 1.34 3.00 -18.15
C ASN A 116 1.22 1.48 -18.13
N TYR A 117 1.47 0.84 -16.99
CA TYR A 117 1.42 -0.60 -16.85
C TYR A 117 0.04 -1.05 -16.38
N SER A 118 -0.53 -2.02 -17.09
CA SER A 118 -1.86 -2.56 -16.79
C SER A 118 -1.74 -3.96 -16.18
N ARG A 119 -0.94 -4.09 -15.14
CA ARG A 119 -0.69 -5.38 -14.49
C ARG A 119 -0.72 -5.26 -12.97
N ASP A 120 -0.76 -6.41 -12.31
CA ASP A 120 -0.70 -6.49 -10.85
C ASP A 120 0.74 -6.33 -10.35
N VAL A 121 0.89 -5.87 -9.12
CA VAL A 121 2.17 -5.92 -8.42
C VAL A 121 2.37 -7.37 -7.96
N ALA A 122 3.46 -7.98 -8.35
CA ALA A 122 3.76 -9.35 -7.99
C ALA A 122 3.88 -9.53 -6.48
N ASP A 123 3.33 -10.64 -5.96
CA ASP A 123 3.41 -10.96 -4.55
C ASP A 123 4.75 -11.65 -4.25
N PRO A 124 5.65 -11.01 -3.49
CA PRO A 124 6.97 -11.59 -3.23
C PRO A 124 6.93 -12.81 -2.32
N TRP A 125 5.80 -13.07 -1.64
CA TRP A 125 5.58 -14.33 -0.92
C TRP A 125 5.71 -15.53 -1.86
N TYR A 126 5.18 -15.39 -3.09
CA TYR A 126 5.23 -16.46 -4.09
C TYR A 126 6.45 -16.39 -4.99
N THR A 127 6.85 -15.18 -5.40
CA THR A 127 7.98 -15.01 -6.34
C THR A 127 9.33 -15.02 -5.64
N GLY A 128 9.39 -14.64 -4.38
CA GLY A 128 10.64 -14.43 -3.66
C GLY A 128 11.41 -13.19 -4.14
N ASN A 129 10.86 -12.41 -5.06
CA ASN A 129 11.57 -11.27 -5.66
C ASN A 129 11.07 -9.94 -5.10
N PHE A 130 11.67 -9.52 -4.00
CA PHE A 130 11.35 -8.25 -3.35
C PHE A 130 11.85 -7.03 -4.14
N ASP A 131 12.84 -7.21 -5.03
CA ASP A 131 13.36 -6.10 -5.84
C ASP A 131 12.33 -5.59 -6.84
N VAL A 132 11.67 -6.50 -7.55
CA VAL A 132 10.63 -6.14 -8.52
C VAL A 132 9.47 -5.46 -7.82
N THR A 133 9.02 -6.01 -6.69
CA THR A 133 7.93 -5.42 -5.90
C THR A 133 8.29 -4.03 -5.43
N TYR A 134 9.51 -3.85 -4.91
CA TYR A 134 9.97 -2.54 -4.46
C TYR A 134 10.00 -1.52 -5.60
N THR A 135 10.52 -1.91 -6.76
CA THR A 135 10.62 -1.01 -7.92
C THR A 135 9.24 -0.51 -8.36
N ASP A 136 8.25 -1.41 -8.42
CA ASP A 136 6.88 -1.04 -8.76
C ASP A 136 6.30 -0.04 -7.76
N ILE A 137 6.47 -0.32 -6.47
CA ILE A 137 5.96 0.53 -5.39
C ILE A 137 6.61 1.90 -5.41
N ASP A 138 7.93 1.96 -5.53
CA ASP A 138 8.70 3.20 -5.53
C ASP A 138 8.29 4.10 -6.69
N THR A 139 8.19 3.53 -7.88
CA THR A 139 7.81 4.27 -9.09
C THR A 139 6.42 4.91 -8.94
N VAL A 140 5.45 4.14 -8.46
CA VAL A 140 4.07 4.64 -8.31
C VAL A 140 3.97 5.66 -7.19
N SER A 141 4.70 5.47 -6.11
CA SER A 141 4.66 6.40 -4.98
C SER A 141 5.11 7.80 -5.40
N TYR A 142 6.16 7.91 -6.21
CA TYR A 142 6.56 9.19 -6.76
C TYR A 142 5.52 9.79 -7.69
N THR A 143 4.95 8.97 -8.56
CA THR A 143 3.90 9.42 -9.49
C THR A 143 2.70 9.95 -8.73
N HIS A 144 2.27 9.24 -7.69
CA HIS A 144 1.12 9.65 -6.87
C HIS A 144 1.41 10.96 -6.14
N LEU A 145 2.60 11.09 -5.56
CA LEU A 145 3.00 12.32 -4.87
C LEU A 145 2.94 13.53 -5.81
N ARG A 146 3.49 13.41 -7.01
CA ARG A 146 3.49 14.49 -7.99
C ARG A 146 2.08 14.96 -8.36
N ALA A 147 1.13 14.04 -8.42
CA ALA A 147 -0.26 14.37 -8.72
C ALA A 147 -0.88 15.27 -7.67
N HIS A 148 -0.35 15.32 -6.46
CA HIS A 148 -0.86 16.13 -5.35
C HIS A 148 0.02 17.30 -4.96
N GLU A 149 1.10 17.58 -5.69
CA GLU A 149 2.00 18.68 -5.38
C GLU A 149 1.47 20.04 -5.83
N THR A 150 0.51 20.06 -6.74
CA THR A 150 -0.08 21.30 -7.26
C THR A 150 -1.42 21.66 -6.54
#